data_1ff7d6d23653a72ed7de4443dd8e3f08
#
_entry.id   1ff7d6d23653a72ed7de4443dd8e3f08
#
_cell.length_a   1.000
_cell.length_b   1.000
_cell.length_c   1.000
_cell.angle_alpha   90.00
_cell.angle_beta   90.00
_cell.angle_gamma   90.00
#
_symmetry.space_group_name_H-M   'P 1'
#
loop_
_entity.id
_entity.type
_entity.pdbx_description
1 polymer ?
#
loop_
_entity_poly.entity_id
_entity_poly.type
_entity_poly.pdbx_seq_one_letter_code
_entity_poly.pdbx_strand_id
1 'polypeptide(L)'
;FDLLIVRKIGVPGHEEVAMGAIATGGVRVLSHDLIGSLGLTQHQVSAAIQRETGEIARREKLYCDGRPMPEVAGRTVIIVDDGIATGSTMSAAVALLRHQGAKRIVVAVPVAPSDTVDRLSEEADDVVVLMQPYPFRSVGQWYDDFSQTSDEEVRKLLAAISPIREARERKPDAPRHGKTLLDEIRDQARPLTGSYGDYDGLLQMIGDARVVLLGEASHGTHEFYRQRAAITKRLITEKGFNAVAVEADWPDAYRVNRFVRGESGDAESVEALEGFERFPSWMWRNADVLDFVGWMRSHNDNASSYDRQVGFYGLDLYSIHKSINEVIAYLEQRDPEEAAKAKILYGCMDRYGKDPQSYGMMVGAGMGAGCRTEVIQQLVDLRTKEAELLARNGQAAVDEFFFAEQNARLVKNAELYYRKMFHSDVSSWNQRDEHMMETLVELVHHLQSCHGSAKVVVWAHNSHLGDARATAMGRNGEWNIGQLVRQAFPGQCRLIGFTTFAGTVTAASGWHLPAERKQVRPGMEGSFEHLFHHVGIPNFWLDLTRDNPAVEGLREQRLERAIGVIYRPDTERRSHYFEASLADQFDAVIHFDTTRAVEPLDCNAEWEKGEIPETYPCGL
;
A
#
# COMPACT_ATOMS: atom_id res chain seq x y z
N PHE A 1 20.13 -27.83 2.60
CA PHE A 1 18.86 -27.29 3.10
C PHE A 1 17.71 -27.89 2.31
N ASP A 2 16.68 -28.32 3.01
CA ASP A 2 15.45 -28.86 2.40
C ASP A 2 14.28 -28.69 3.38
N LEU A 3 13.04 -28.85 2.91
CA LEU A 3 11.84 -28.70 3.72
C LEU A 3 11.30 -30.07 4.16
N LEU A 4 11.05 -30.20 5.46
CA LEU A 4 10.38 -31.36 6.04
C LEU A 4 8.96 -30.95 6.46
N ILE A 5 7.95 -31.51 5.81
CA ILE A 5 6.55 -31.21 6.13
C ILE A 5 6.06 -32.14 7.22
N VAL A 6 5.66 -31.58 8.34
CA VAL A 6 5.09 -32.30 9.49
C VAL A 6 3.75 -31.67 9.87
N ARG A 7 2.76 -32.49 10.21
CA ARG A 7 1.42 -32.03 10.60
C ARG A 7 0.97 -32.71 11.89
N LYS A 8 0.44 -31.92 12.84
CA LYS A 8 -0.21 -32.48 14.02
C LYS A 8 -1.52 -33.20 13.63
N ILE A 9 -1.82 -34.33 14.27
CA ILE A 9 -3.08 -35.04 14.15
C ILE A 9 -3.92 -34.66 15.37
N GLY A 10 -4.90 -33.75 15.16
CA GLY A 10 -5.78 -33.27 16.23
C GLY A 10 -6.81 -34.31 16.68
N VAL A 11 -7.20 -34.24 17.96
CA VAL A 11 -8.32 -35.03 18.49
C VAL A 11 -9.62 -34.56 17.84
N PRO A 12 -10.45 -35.46 17.27
CA PRO A 12 -11.72 -35.09 16.66
C PRO A 12 -12.65 -34.35 17.64
N GLY A 13 -13.07 -33.13 17.24
CA GLY A 13 -13.85 -32.21 18.08
C GLY A 13 -13.05 -31.36 19.08
N HIS A 14 -11.75 -31.59 19.15
CA HIS A 14 -10.79 -30.80 19.93
C HIS A 14 -9.45 -30.71 19.17
N GLU A 15 -9.48 -30.18 17.96
CA GLU A 15 -8.35 -30.18 17.01
C GLU A 15 -7.09 -29.48 17.55
N GLU A 16 -7.22 -28.63 18.56
CA GLU A 16 -6.08 -27.99 19.25
C GLU A 16 -5.26 -28.98 20.09
N VAL A 17 -5.89 -30.08 20.53
CA VAL A 17 -5.22 -31.14 21.28
C VAL A 17 -4.63 -32.16 20.29
N ALA A 18 -3.31 -32.29 20.26
CA ALA A 18 -2.65 -33.24 19.35
C ALA A 18 -2.65 -34.64 19.93
N MET A 19 -3.27 -35.61 19.24
CA MET A 19 -3.13 -37.04 19.55
C MET A 19 -1.97 -37.71 18.81
N GLY A 20 -1.23 -36.92 18.02
CA GLY A 20 -0.08 -37.39 17.27
C GLY A 20 0.38 -36.40 16.21
N ALA A 21 1.31 -36.84 15.38
CA ALA A 21 1.76 -36.13 14.21
C ALA A 21 2.05 -37.08 13.03
N ILE A 22 1.98 -36.56 11.82
CA ILE A 22 2.33 -37.25 10.59
C ILE A 22 3.30 -36.38 9.77
N ALA A 23 4.26 -37.01 9.12
CA ALA A 23 5.28 -36.33 8.32
C ALA A 23 5.33 -36.86 6.89
N THR A 24 6.01 -36.12 6.01
CA THR A 24 6.37 -36.54 4.65
C THR A 24 6.83 -37.98 4.63
N GLY A 25 6.39 -38.77 3.63
CA GLY A 25 6.69 -40.20 3.54
C GLY A 25 5.77 -41.11 4.37
N GLY A 26 4.73 -40.55 5.03
CA GLY A 26 3.69 -41.30 5.74
C GLY A 26 4.07 -41.82 7.13
N VAL A 27 5.23 -41.40 7.64
CA VAL A 27 5.65 -41.71 9.01
C VAL A 27 4.76 -40.96 10.01
N ARG A 28 4.28 -41.66 11.03
CA ARG A 28 3.36 -41.12 12.04
C ARG A 28 3.74 -41.57 13.43
N VAL A 29 3.57 -40.65 14.36
CA VAL A 29 3.74 -40.88 15.82
C VAL A 29 2.39 -40.61 16.47
N LEU A 30 1.84 -41.56 17.21
CA LEU A 30 0.55 -41.46 17.90
C LEU A 30 0.72 -41.63 19.40
N SER A 31 0.02 -40.86 20.19
CA SER A 31 -0.08 -41.01 21.65
C SER A 31 -1.18 -42.04 21.97
N HIS A 32 -0.79 -43.29 22.12
CA HIS A 32 -1.72 -44.38 22.43
C HIS A 32 -2.43 -44.18 23.77
N ASP A 33 -1.73 -43.61 24.76
CA ASP A 33 -2.30 -43.30 26.07
C ASP A 33 -3.43 -42.26 25.99
N LEU A 34 -3.22 -41.19 25.22
CA LEU A 34 -4.23 -40.16 25.03
C LEU A 34 -5.44 -40.70 24.21
N ILE A 35 -5.19 -41.48 23.17
CA ILE A 35 -6.23 -42.12 22.35
C ILE A 35 -7.07 -43.03 23.23
N GLY A 36 -6.43 -43.82 24.08
CA GLY A 36 -7.11 -44.73 25.01
C GLY A 36 -7.90 -44.01 26.10
N SER A 37 -7.33 -42.97 26.69
CA SER A 37 -7.99 -42.19 27.77
C SER A 37 -9.21 -41.40 27.27
N LEU A 38 -9.22 -40.98 26.01
CA LEU A 38 -10.34 -40.26 25.39
C LEU A 38 -11.34 -41.21 24.73
N GLY A 39 -11.11 -42.53 24.74
CA GLY A 39 -12.00 -43.53 24.15
C GLY A 39 -12.22 -43.38 22.64
N LEU A 40 -11.21 -42.82 21.92
CA LEU A 40 -11.31 -42.60 20.49
C LEU A 40 -11.37 -43.93 19.72
N THR A 41 -12.34 -44.08 18.84
CA THR A 41 -12.46 -45.24 17.97
C THR A 41 -11.39 -45.26 16.88
N GLN A 42 -11.00 -46.46 16.44
CA GLN A 42 -10.05 -46.62 15.34
C GLN A 42 -10.49 -45.91 14.05
N HIS A 43 -11.81 -45.82 13.81
CA HIS A 43 -12.37 -45.09 12.69
C HIS A 43 -12.13 -43.59 12.80
N GLN A 44 -12.33 -42.99 13.96
CA GLN A 44 -12.07 -41.56 14.21
C GLN A 44 -10.59 -41.20 14.04
N VAL A 45 -9.71 -42.03 14.59
CA VAL A 45 -8.24 -41.84 14.44
C VAL A 45 -7.83 -41.95 12.98
N SER A 46 -8.36 -42.98 12.24
CA SER A 46 -8.04 -43.15 10.82
C SER A 46 -8.55 -42.02 9.95
N ALA A 47 -9.73 -41.47 10.23
CA ALA A 47 -10.28 -40.32 9.49
C ALA A 47 -9.44 -39.05 9.70
N ALA A 48 -8.96 -38.81 10.94
CA ALA A 48 -8.06 -37.71 11.23
C ALA A 48 -6.70 -37.84 10.51
N ILE A 49 -6.15 -39.04 10.49
CA ILE A 49 -4.91 -39.35 9.75
C ILE A 49 -5.09 -39.11 8.25
N GLN A 50 -6.18 -39.58 7.64
CA GLN A 50 -6.43 -39.39 6.22
C GLN A 50 -6.53 -37.92 5.83
N ARG A 51 -7.19 -37.11 6.65
CA ARG A 51 -7.30 -35.66 6.43
C ARG A 51 -5.91 -34.98 6.39
N GLU A 52 -5.07 -35.26 7.40
CA GLU A 52 -3.72 -34.66 7.47
C GLU A 52 -2.78 -35.24 6.38
N THR A 53 -2.94 -36.49 5.99
CA THR A 53 -2.21 -37.08 4.86
C THR A 53 -2.52 -36.35 3.54
N GLY A 54 -3.79 -36.01 3.31
CA GLY A 54 -4.20 -35.23 2.15
C GLY A 54 -3.57 -33.85 2.11
N GLU A 55 -3.46 -33.18 3.27
CA GLU A 55 -2.84 -31.86 3.38
C GLU A 55 -1.32 -31.92 3.21
N ILE A 56 -0.64 -32.95 3.71
CA ILE A 56 0.79 -33.18 3.44
C ILE A 56 1.00 -33.34 1.93
N ALA A 57 0.24 -34.20 1.26
CA ALA A 57 0.38 -34.41 -0.18
C ALA A 57 0.14 -33.12 -0.99
N ARG A 58 -0.80 -32.26 -0.55
CA ARG A 58 -1.03 -30.94 -1.13
C ARG A 58 0.21 -30.05 -1.00
N ARG A 59 0.78 -29.98 0.21
CA ARG A 59 1.97 -29.15 0.50
C ARG A 59 3.22 -29.69 -0.18
N GLU A 60 3.42 -31.01 -0.22
CA GLU A 60 4.51 -31.65 -0.97
C GLU A 60 4.48 -31.25 -2.45
N LYS A 61 3.29 -31.32 -3.07
CA LYS A 61 3.10 -30.88 -4.46
C LYS A 61 3.38 -29.37 -4.63
N LEU A 62 3.03 -28.55 -3.64
CA LEU A 62 3.16 -27.10 -3.70
C LEU A 62 4.60 -26.63 -3.49
N TYR A 63 5.35 -27.26 -2.57
CA TYR A 63 6.67 -26.78 -2.15
C TYR A 63 7.83 -27.62 -2.70
N CYS A 64 7.62 -28.90 -2.98
CA CYS A 64 8.70 -29.78 -3.40
C CYS A 64 8.75 -30.03 -4.92
N ASP A 65 7.77 -29.54 -5.70
CA ASP A 65 7.72 -29.69 -7.17
C ASP A 65 7.97 -31.15 -7.65
N GLY A 66 7.50 -32.16 -6.87
CA GLY A 66 7.75 -33.57 -7.15
C GLY A 66 9.19 -34.05 -6.89
N ARG A 67 10.02 -33.24 -6.25
CA ARG A 67 11.38 -33.65 -5.84
C ARG A 67 11.27 -34.69 -4.73
N PRO A 68 12.07 -35.76 -4.79
CA PRO A 68 12.12 -36.74 -3.72
C PRO A 68 12.77 -36.12 -2.46
N MET A 69 12.42 -36.62 -1.30
CA MET A 69 13.11 -36.27 -0.06
C MET A 69 14.62 -36.48 -0.18
N PRO A 70 15.45 -35.59 0.41
CA PRO A 70 16.89 -35.73 0.39
C PRO A 70 17.34 -37.04 1.06
N GLU A 71 18.36 -37.67 0.53
CA GLU A 71 18.99 -38.84 1.12
C GLU A 71 19.73 -38.45 2.42
N VAL A 72 19.19 -38.84 3.55
CA VAL A 72 19.72 -38.51 4.89
C VAL A 72 20.47 -39.65 5.55
N ALA A 73 20.44 -40.86 4.96
CA ALA A 73 21.10 -42.04 5.50
C ALA A 73 22.60 -41.80 5.72
N GLY A 74 23.08 -42.08 6.91
CA GLY A 74 24.47 -41.92 7.30
C GLY A 74 24.94 -40.47 7.52
N ARG A 75 24.06 -39.49 7.40
CA ARG A 75 24.37 -38.04 7.51
C ARG A 75 24.00 -37.49 8.89
N THR A 76 24.67 -36.41 9.31
CA THR A 76 24.18 -35.54 10.36
C THR A 76 23.12 -34.60 9.81
N VAL A 77 21.94 -34.60 10.43
CA VAL A 77 20.81 -33.75 10.05
C VAL A 77 20.54 -32.74 11.15
N ILE A 78 20.42 -31.49 10.82
CA ILE A 78 20.01 -30.41 11.73
C ILE A 78 18.58 -30.02 11.39
N ILE A 79 17.64 -30.17 12.30
CA ILE A 79 16.26 -29.73 12.19
C ILE A 79 16.16 -28.35 12.80
N VAL A 80 15.63 -27.39 12.03
CA VAL A 80 15.44 -26.00 12.48
C VAL A 80 13.97 -25.66 12.41
N ASP A 81 13.45 -25.00 13.45
CA ASP A 81 12.07 -24.49 13.51
C ASP A 81 12.08 -23.11 14.20
N ASP A 82 10.98 -22.35 14.13
CA ASP A 82 10.83 -21.04 14.78
C ASP A 82 10.77 -21.15 16.31
N GLY A 83 10.34 -22.26 16.84
CA GLY A 83 10.34 -22.58 18.27
C GLY A 83 9.53 -23.83 18.57
N ILE A 84 9.65 -24.31 19.77
CA ILE A 84 8.95 -25.51 20.20
C ILE A 84 8.05 -25.19 21.39
N ALA A 85 6.75 -25.54 21.29
CA ALA A 85 5.81 -25.48 22.39
C ALA A 85 5.65 -26.90 23.03
N THR A 86 4.79 -27.74 22.44
CA THR A 86 4.55 -29.10 22.94
C THR A 86 5.54 -30.14 22.42
N GLY A 87 6.33 -29.82 21.41
CA GLY A 87 7.31 -30.70 20.81
C GLY A 87 6.78 -31.83 19.91
N SER A 88 5.46 -32.01 19.77
CA SER A 88 4.89 -33.14 19.03
C SER A 88 5.30 -33.15 17.54
N THR A 89 5.39 -31.99 16.91
CA THR A 89 5.86 -31.83 15.52
C THR A 89 7.33 -32.24 15.40
N MET A 90 8.16 -31.79 16.34
CA MET A 90 9.58 -32.06 16.36
C MET A 90 9.88 -33.54 16.64
N SER A 91 9.17 -34.19 17.59
CA SER A 91 9.28 -35.61 17.83
C SER A 91 8.96 -36.47 16.60
N ALA A 92 7.93 -36.06 15.83
CA ALA A 92 7.61 -36.75 14.57
C ALA A 92 8.70 -36.57 13.51
N ALA A 93 9.30 -35.38 13.42
CA ALA A 93 10.42 -35.12 12.51
C ALA A 93 11.65 -35.95 12.88
N VAL A 94 12.01 -36.02 14.18
CA VAL A 94 13.12 -36.85 14.68
C VAL A 94 12.88 -38.34 14.39
N ALA A 95 11.66 -38.85 14.65
CA ALA A 95 11.30 -40.24 14.38
C ALA A 95 11.42 -40.58 12.90
N LEU A 96 10.97 -39.71 12.01
CA LEU A 96 11.09 -39.86 10.55
C LEU A 96 12.56 -39.99 10.14
N LEU A 97 13.40 -39.04 10.56
CA LEU A 97 14.84 -39.02 10.20
C LEU A 97 15.60 -40.22 10.75
N ARG A 98 15.26 -40.70 11.94
CA ARG A 98 15.77 -41.97 12.48
C ARG A 98 15.38 -43.15 11.60
N HIS A 99 14.11 -43.23 11.19
CA HIS A 99 13.61 -44.27 10.31
C HIS A 99 14.33 -44.29 8.95
N GLN A 100 14.71 -43.09 8.44
CA GLN A 100 15.48 -42.94 7.21
C GLN A 100 17.00 -43.14 7.38
N GLY A 101 17.46 -43.53 8.55
CA GLY A 101 18.85 -43.90 8.81
C GLY A 101 19.81 -42.72 8.98
N ALA A 102 19.34 -41.56 9.41
CA ALA A 102 20.19 -40.44 9.78
C ALA A 102 21.17 -40.88 10.88
N LYS A 103 22.47 -40.54 10.71
CA LYS A 103 23.55 -40.90 11.66
C LYS A 103 23.47 -40.10 12.94
N ARG A 104 23.14 -38.83 12.84
CA ARG A 104 22.99 -37.92 13.98
C ARG A 104 21.89 -36.92 13.67
N ILE A 105 21.05 -36.64 14.65
CA ILE A 105 19.95 -35.68 14.53
C ILE A 105 20.15 -34.61 15.60
N VAL A 106 20.25 -33.35 15.17
CA VAL A 106 20.36 -32.17 16.02
C VAL A 106 19.11 -31.34 15.85
N VAL A 107 18.44 -31.01 16.94
CA VAL A 107 17.32 -30.04 16.93
C VAL A 107 17.87 -28.68 17.31
N ALA A 108 17.59 -27.64 16.54
CA ALA A 108 18.06 -26.28 16.79
C ALA A 108 16.93 -25.27 16.66
N VAL A 109 16.53 -24.63 17.76
CA VAL A 109 15.43 -23.65 17.79
C VAL A 109 15.79 -22.44 18.66
N PRO A 110 15.21 -21.25 18.38
CA PRO A 110 15.43 -20.06 19.18
C PRO A 110 14.82 -20.17 20.58
N VAL A 111 13.64 -20.78 20.72
CA VAL A 111 12.91 -20.78 21.99
C VAL A 111 12.14 -22.09 22.22
N ALA A 112 12.19 -22.60 23.44
CA ALA A 112 11.40 -23.75 23.88
C ALA A 112 11.26 -23.76 25.41
N PRO A 113 10.21 -24.38 26.01
CA PRO A 113 10.13 -24.61 27.43
C PRO A 113 11.08 -25.75 27.87
N SER A 114 11.65 -25.64 29.06
CA SER A 114 12.67 -26.58 29.56
C SER A 114 12.21 -28.04 29.63
N ASP A 115 10.96 -28.28 30.02
CA ASP A 115 10.37 -29.62 30.10
C ASP A 115 10.26 -30.32 28.72
N THR A 116 10.03 -29.52 27.69
CA THR A 116 10.00 -30.02 26.30
C THR A 116 11.43 -30.29 25.78
N VAL A 117 12.39 -29.46 26.16
CA VAL A 117 13.81 -29.67 25.82
C VAL A 117 14.33 -30.95 26.43
N ASP A 118 14.04 -31.21 27.73
CA ASP A 118 14.44 -32.42 28.43
C ASP A 118 13.91 -33.67 27.71
N ARG A 119 12.62 -33.68 27.34
CA ARG A 119 12.01 -34.80 26.60
C ARG A 119 12.63 -35.01 25.22
N LEU A 120 12.83 -33.94 24.45
CA LEU A 120 13.42 -34.05 23.12
C LEU A 120 14.88 -34.48 23.14
N SER A 121 15.60 -34.21 24.26
CA SER A 121 16.97 -34.68 24.46
C SER A 121 17.06 -36.20 24.65
N GLU A 122 15.97 -36.89 24.97
CA GLU A 122 15.90 -38.35 24.97
C GLU A 122 15.69 -38.94 23.55
N GLU A 123 15.16 -38.15 22.62
CA GLU A 123 14.80 -38.59 21.25
C GLU A 123 15.86 -38.21 20.21
N ALA A 124 16.42 -36.99 20.30
CA ALA A 124 17.46 -36.47 19.41
C ALA A 124 18.87 -36.67 19.99
N ASP A 125 19.91 -36.59 19.16
CA ASP A 125 21.30 -36.72 19.62
C ASP A 125 21.83 -35.44 20.28
N ASP A 126 21.18 -34.29 19.95
CA ASP A 126 21.52 -33.00 20.52
C ASP A 126 20.32 -32.02 20.36
N VAL A 127 20.11 -31.15 21.35
CA VAL A 127 19.07 -30.12 21.33
C VAL A 127 19.68 -28.77 21.69
N VAL A 128 19.70 -27.85 20.73
CA VAL A 128 20.25 -26.50 20.88
C VAL A 128 19.11 -25.50 20.96
N VAL A 129 18.98 -24.83 22.10
CA VAL A 129 17.95 -23.80 22.33
C VAL A 129 18.60 -22.53 22.84
N LEU A 130 18.32 -21.38 22.23
CA LEU A 130 18.89 -20.10 22.63
C LEU A 130 18.26 -19.55 23.93
N MET A 131 16.93 -19.72 24.07
CA MET A 131 16.18 -19.24 25.24
C MET A 131 15.20 -20.29 25.76
N GLN A 132 15.19 -20.50 27.10
CA GLN A 132 14.24 -21.37 27.78
C GLN A 132 13.48 -20.57 28.86
N PRO A 133 12.52 -19.72 28.42
CA PRO A 133 11.85 -18.80 29.33
C PRO A 133 10.77 -19.46 30.16
N TYR A 134 10.52 -18.89 31.36
CA TYR A 134 9.43 -19.29 32.24
C TYR A 134 8.70 -18.07 32.78
N PRO A 135 7.35 -18.00 32.73
CA PRO A 135 6.44 -19.00 32.17
C PRO A 135 6.42 -18.97 30.62
N PHE A 136 6.31 -20.14 30.02
CA PHE A 136 6.15 -20.28 28.55
C PHE A 136 4.68 -20.49 28.19
N ARG A 137 4.10 -19.60 27.37
CA ARG A 137 2.70 -19.70 26.94
C ARG A 137 2.56 -20.08 25.46
N SER A 138 3.39 -19.49 24.61
CA SER A 138 3.41 -19.78 23.16
C SER A 138 4.75 -19.33 22.55
N VAL A 139 5.13 -19.89 21.39
CA VAL A 139 6.32 -19.49 20.63
C VAL A 139 6.21 -18.02 20.18
N GLY A 140 5.07 -17.62 19.63
CA GLY A 140 4.86 -16.26 19.11
C GLY A 140 5.04 -15.14 20.14
N GLN A 141 4.98 -15.43 21.45
CA GLN A 141 5.23 -14.45 22.49
C GLN A 141 6.70 -13.93 22.51
N TRP A 142 7.62 -14.67 21.90
CA TRP A 142 9.06 -14.41 21.89
C TRP A 142 9.55 -13.85 20.56
N TYR A 143 8.61 -13.49 19.69
CA TYR A 143 8.86 -12.86 18.41
C TYR A 143 8.16 -11.52 18.34
N ASP A 144 8.83 -10.52 17.80
CA ASP A 144 8.22 -9.22 17.49
C ASP A 144 7.16 -9.36 16.39
N ASP A 145 7.33 -10.34 15.50
CA ASP A 145 6.37 -10.78 14.51
C ASP A 145 6.31 -12.30 14.41
N PHE A 146 5.10 -12.82 14.55
CA PHE A 146 4.81 -14.25 14.40
C PHE A 146 3.65 -14.47 13.41
N SER A 147 3.58 -13.63 12.36
CA SER A 147 2.63 -13.81 11.27
C SER A 147 2.92 -15.09 10.48
N GLN A 148 1.87 -15.69 9.93
CA GLN A 148 2.02 -16.90 9.10
C GLN A 148 2.79 -16.60 7.82
N THR A 149 3.87 -17.36 7.55
CA THR A 149 4.57 -17.36 6.28
C THR A 149 3.66 -17.93 5.20
N SER A 150 3.46 -17.20 4.10
CA SER A 150 2.60 -17.63 3.00
C SER A 150 3.21 -18.77 2.20
N ASP A 151 2.36 -19.60 1.57
CA ASP A 151 2.79 -20.69 0.67
C ASP A 151 3.72 -20.17 -0.45
N GLU A 152 3.50 -18.95 -0.93
CA GLU A 152 4.30 -18.31 -1.97
C GLU A 152 5.69 -17.90 -1.47
N GLU A 153 5.77 -17.38 -0.26
CA GLU A 153 7.04 -17.02 0.38
C GLU A 153 7.92 -18.25 0.61
N VAL A 154 7.33 -19.35 1.08
CA VAL A 154 8.03 -20.65 1.20
C VAL A 154 8.58 -21.10 -0.14
N ARG A 155 7.79 -21.02 -1.23
CA ARG A 155 8.24 -21.38 -2.58
C ARG A 155 9.39 -20.50 -3.06
N LYS A 156 9.33 -19.19 -2.84
CA LYS A 156 10.41 -18.24 -3.21
C LYS A 156 11.71 -18.56 -2.48
N LEU A 157 11.64 -18.81 -1.17
CA LEU A 157 12.83 -19.17 -0.38
C LEU A 157 13.44 -20.50 -0.84
N LEU A 158 12.63 -21.48 -1.17
CA LEU A 158 13.10 -22.76 -1.70
C LEU A 158 13.69 -22.63 -3.12
N ALA A 159 13.09 -21.80 -3.97
CA ALA A 159 13.59 -21.51 -5.32
C ALA A 159 14.94 -20.78 -5.29
N ALA A 160 15.14 -19.84 -4.36
CA ALA A 160 16.39 -19.12 -4.19
C ALA A 160 17.60 -20.03 -3.84
N ILE A 161 17.33 -21.20 -3.29
CA ILE A 161 18.37 -22.19 -2.90
C ILE A 161 18.71 -23.15 -4.05
N SER A 162 17.79 -23.33 -5.01
CA SER A 162 18.00 -24.21 -6.17
C SER A 162 19.20 -23.82 -7.06
N PRO A 163 19.48 -22.55 -7.37
CA PRO A 163 20.61 -22.15 -8.20
C PRO A 163 21.99 -22.51 -7.62
N ILE A 164 22.10 -22.53 -6.29
CA ILE A 164 23.36 -22.87 -5.61
C ILE A 164 23.74 -24.35 -5.80
N ARG A 165 22.75 -25.21 -5.99
CA ARG A 165 22.94 -26.65 -6.20
C ARG A 165 23.28 -26.97 -7.68
N GLU A 166 22.61 -26.31 -8.62
CA GLU A 166 22.88 -26.44 -10.05
C GLU A 166 24.24 -25.85 -10.46
N ALA A 167 24.70 -24.80 -9.78
CA ALA A 167 26.02 -24.20 -9.99
C ALA A 167 27.18 -25.11 -9.55
N ARG A 168 26.95 -26.09 -8.68
CA ARG A 168 27.97 -27.09 -8.27
C ARG A 168 28.09 -28.27 -9.22
N GLU A 169 27.12 -28.52 -10.07
CA GLU A 169 27.07 -29.67 -10.98
C GLU A 169 27.40 -29.32 -12.47
N ARG A 170 27.44 -28.03 -12.82
CA ARG A 170 27.82 -27.57 -14.18
C ARG A 170 29.31 -27.26 -14.24
N LYS A 171 30.01 -27.93 -15.18
CA LYS A 171 31.32 -27.48 -15.66
C LYS A 171 31.19 -26.07 -16.23
N PRO A 172 32.18 -25.18 -16.04
CA PRO A 172 32.09 -23.80 -16.50
C PRO A 172 32.07 -23.77 -18.04
N ASP A 173 30.92 -23.45 -18.62
CA ASP A 173 30.86 -22.95 -19.99
C ASP A 173 31.40 -21.50 -20.03
N ALA A 174 32.08 -21.18 -21.09
CA ALA A 174 32.73 -19.89 -21.29
C ALA A 174 31.76 -18.72 -21.17
N PRO A 175 32.20 -17.54 -20.67
CA PRO A 175 31.32 -16.42 -20.37
C PRO A 175 30.65 -15.90 -21.64
N ARG A 176 29.34 -16.03 -21.72
CA ARG A 176 28.53 -15.23 -22.64
C ARG A 176 28.51 -13.83 -22.08
N HIS A 177 29.21 -12.90 -22.71
CA HIS A 177 29.13 -11.47 -22.44
C HIS A 177 27.75 -10.94 -22.87
N GLY A 178 26.71 -11.17 -22.06
CA GLY A 178 25.45 -10.43 -22.11
C GLY A 178 25.51 -9.29 -21.09
N LYS A 179 24.94 -8.13 -21.41
CA LYS A 179 24.77 -7.04 -20.46
C LYS A 179 23.98 -7.52 -19.26
N THR A 180 24.34 -7.03 -18.06
CA THR A 180 23.53 -7.26 -16.85
C THR A 180 22.27 -6.40 -16.87
N LEU A 181 21.26 -6.72 -16.07
CA LEU A 181 20.07 -5.86 -15.94
C LEU A 181 20.44 -4.43 -15.53
N LEU A 182 21.46 -4.25 -14.68
CA LEU A 182 21.98 -2.93 -14.30
C LEU A 182 22.53 -2.17 -15.51
N ASP A 183 23.26 -2.85 -16.40
CA ASP A 183 23.80 -2.23 -17.62
C ASP A 183 22.68 -1.86 -18.60
N GLU A 184 21.67 -2.73 -18.75
CA GLU A 184 20.51 -2.46 -19.59
C GLU A 184 19.69 -1.26 -19.06
N ILE A 185 19.47 -1.18 -17.75
CA ILE A 185 18.80 -0.02 -17.13
C ILE A 185 19.62 1.25 -17.32
N ARG A 186 20.95 1.18 -17.10
CA ARG A 186 21.86 2.34 -17.27
C ARG A 186 21.82 2.91 -18.68
N ASP A 187 21.75 2.06 -19.70
CA ASP A 187 21.67 2.47 -21.10
C ASP A 187 20.34 3.15 -21.45
N GLN A 188 19.26 2.81 -20.76
CA GLN A 188 17.92 3.39 -20.97
C GLN A 188 17.64 4.58 -20.04
N ALA A 189 18.35 4.70 -18.92
CA ALA A 189 18.16 5.75 -17.94
C ALA A 189 18.46 7.13 -18.55
N ARG A 190 17.56 8.07 -18.32
CA ARG A 190 17.70 9.45 -18.75
C ARG A 190 18.01 10.31 -17.52
N PRO A 191 19.26 10.78 -17.37
CA PRO A 191 19.67 11.54 -16.19
C PRO A 191 18.84 12.81 -16.03
N LEU A 192 18.52 13.15 -14.78
CA LEU A 192 17.93 14.42 -14.39
C LEU A 192 19.02 15.34 -13.85
N THR A 193 19.26 16.44 -14.54
CA THR A 193 20.36 17.40 -14.26
C THR A 193 19.87 18.67 -13.56
N GLY A 194 18.55 18.83 -13.40
CA GLY A 194 17.90 20.06 -12.97
C GLY A 194 17.62 21.03 -14.11
N SER A 195 17.87 20.62 -15.35
CA SER A 195 17.58 21.41 -16.55
C SER A 195 16.09 21.38 -16.90
N TYR A 196 15.58 22.47 -17.47
CA TYR A 196 14.20 22.53 -17.98
C TYR A 196 13.89 21.42 -19.01
N GLY A 197 14.87 21.06 -19.84
CA GLY A 197 14.73 20.02 -20.89
C GLY A 197 14.75 18.57 -20.40
N ASP A 198 15.03 18.32 -19.11
CA ASP A 198 15.14 16.94 -18.56
C ASP A 198 13.88 16.09 -18.81
N TYR A 199 12.72 16.74 -18.85
CA TYR A 199 11.41 16.08 -19.07
C TYR A 199 10.89 16.15 -20.52
N ASP A 200 11.67 16.63 -21.50
CA ASP A 200 11.21 16.69 -22.90
C ASP A 200 10.80 15.30 -23.43
N GLY A 201 11.62 14.29 -23.16
CA GLY A 201 11.30 12.92 -23.53
C GLY A 201 10.08 12.35 -22.79
N LEU A 202 9.89 12.73 -21.53
CA LEU A 202 8.71 12.34 -20.75
C LEU A 202 7.43 12.95 -21.31
N LEU A 203 7.44 14.25 -21.63
CA LEU A 203 6.31 14.93 -22.25
C LEU A 203 6.01 14.36 -23.64
N GLN A 204 7.04 13.94 -24.40
CA GLN A 204 6.84 13.25 -25.67
C GLN A 204 6.19 11.87 -25.48
N MET A 205 6.59 11.10 -24.46
CA MET A 205 5.99 9.80 -24.10
C MET A 205 4.52 9.98 -23.65
N ILE A 206 4.23 11.01 -22.85
CA ILE A 206 2.86 11.35 -22.45
C ILE A 206 1.97 11.62 -23.67
N GLY A 207 2.50 12.28 -24.72
CA GLY A 207 1.78 12.49 -25.98
C GLY A 207 0.50 13.29 -25.79
N ASP A 208 -0.62 12.73 -26.30
CA ASP A 208 -1.96 13.33 -26.24
C ASP A 208 -2.84 12.74 -25.11
N ALA A 209 -2.22 12.13 -24.09
CA ALA A 209 -2.96 11.61 -22.95
C ALA A 209 -3.84 12.69 -22.30
N ARG A 210 -5.03 12.29 -21.88
CA ARG A 210 -6.00 13.17 -21.22
C ARG A 210 -5.87 13.14 -19.70
N VAL A 211 -5.39 12.02 -19.15
CA VAL A 211 -5.18 11.84 -17.70
C VAL A 211 -3.75 11.42 -17.48
N VAL A 212 -3.02 12.18 -16.68
CA VAL A 212 -1.64 11.88 -16.30
C VAL A 212 -1.58 11.75 -14.78
N LEU A 213 -1.16 10.59 -14.30
CA LEU A 213 -1.04 10.29 -12.88
C LEU A 213 0.43 10.40 -12.47
N LEU A 214 0.74 11.29 -11.54
CA LEU A 214 2.07 11.52 -11.01
C LEU A 214 2.10 11.05 -9.56
N GLY A 215 2.81 9.95 -9.33
CA GLY A 215 2.90 9.26 -8.05
C GLY A 215 3.85 9.93 -7.04
N GLU A 216 4.04 9.25 -5.95
CA GLU A 216 5.08 9.46 -4.94
C GLU A 216 5.26 8.18 -4.13
N ALA A 217 6.51 7.81 -3.82
CA ALA A 217 6.80 6.65 -2.97
C ALA A 217 6.67 6.99 -1.47
N SER A 218 6.54 8.27 -1.13
CA SER A 218 6.33 8.78 0.22
C SER A 218 5.65 10.14 0.20
N HIS A 219 4.67 10.36 1.09
CA HIS A 219 3.91 11.61 1.14
C HIS A 219 4.71 12.85 1.53
N GLY A 220 5.79 12.72 2.26
CA GLY A 220 6.53 13.84 2.85
C GLY A 220 7.89 14.10 2.20
N THR A 221 8.06 13.89 0.90
CA THR A 221 9.35 14.03 0.20
C THR A 221 9.36 15.25 -0.71
N HIS A 222 10.25 16.21 -0.43
CA HIS A 222 10.40 17.47 -1.16
C HIS A 222 10.59 17.28 -2.67
N GLU A 223 11.50 16.39 -3.09
CA GLU A 223 11.80 16.17 -4.51
C GLU A 223 10.57 15.70 -5.28
N PHE A 224 9.71 14.90 -4.66
CA PHE A 224 8.49 14.42 -5.32
C PHE A 224 7.50 15.56 -5.58
N TYR A 225 7.22 16.41 -4.58
CA TYR A 225 6.35 17.58 -4.75
C TYR A 225 6.90 18.54 -5.79
N ARG A 226 8.20 18.87 -5.68
CA ARG A 226 8.88 19.77 -6.60
C ARG A 226 8.82 19.28 -8.05
N GLN A 227 9.08 18.00 -8.28
CA GLN A 227 9.10 17.46 -9.65
C GLN A 227 7.69 17.26 -10.20
N ARG A 228 6.73 16.82 -9.38
CA ARG A 228 5.31 16.82 -9.78
C ARG A 228 4.87 18.22 -10.21
N ALA A 229 5.23 19.26 -9.44
CA ALA A 229 4.94 20.64 -9.80
C ALA A 229 5.62 21.04 -11.12
N ALA A 230 6.91 20.72 -11.32
CA ALA A 230 7.65 21.04 -12.54
C ALA A 230 7.04 20.38 -13.78
N ILE A 231 6.72 19.08 -13.70
CA ILE A 231 6.07 18.34 -14.79
C ILE A 231 4.67 18.90 -15.06
N THR A 232 3.88 19.16 -14.01
CA THR A 232 2.51 19.70 -14.13
C THR A 232 2.50 21.07 -14.77
N LYS A 233 3.40 21.97 -14.40
CA LYS A 233 3.56 23.30 -15.02
C LYS A 233 3.77 23.18 -16.53
N ARG A 234 4.60 22.24 -16.98
CA ARG A 234 4.83 21.98 -18.41
C ARG A 234 3.62 21.34 -19.09
N LEU A 235 2.92 20.41 -18.42
CA LEU A 235 1.68 19.83 -18.95
C LEU A 235 0.60 20.91 -19.15
N ILE A 236 0.48 21.85 -18.24
CA ILE A 236 -0.43 23.00 -18.35
C ILE A 236 -0.03 23.90 -19.51
N THR A 237 1.21 24.36 -19.53
CA THR A 237 1.67 25.38 -20.50
C THR A 237 1.90 24.86 -21.90
N GLU A 238 2.33 23.60 -22.06
CA GLU A 238 2.74 23.01 -23.35
C GLU A 238 1.71 22.02 -23.91
N LYS A 239 0.90 21.37 -23.06
CA LYS A 239 -0.03 20.31 -23.46
C LYS A 239 -1.50 20.66 -23.21
N GLY A 240 -1.79 21.83 -22.61
CA GLY A 240 -3.14 22.34 -22.37
C GLY A 240 -3.92 21.55 -21.31
N PHE A 241 -3.24 21.04 -20.28
CA PHE A 241 -3.90 20.48 -19.10
C PHE A 241 -4.58 21.61 -18.35
N ASN A 242 -5.83 21.38 -17.93
CA ASN A 242 -6.69 22.42 -17.34
C ASN A 242 -7.21 22.09 -15.94
N ALA A 243 -6.76 20.97 -15.35
CA ALA A 243 -7.04 20.65 -13.95
C ALA A 243 -5.91 19.85 -13.30
N VAL A 244 -5.71 20.09 -12.01
CA VAL A 244 -4.89 19.30 -11.10
C VAL A 244 -5.82 18.71 -10.05
N ALA A 245 -5.88 17.39 -9.98
CA ALA A 245 -6.68 16.65 -9.02
C ALA A 245 -5.75 15.93 -8.03
N VAL A 246 -6.00 16.05 -6.74
CA VAL A 246 -5.05 15.62 -5.71
C VAL A 246 -5.71 14.69 -4.68
N GLU A 247 -4.92 13.82 -4.04
CA GLU A 247 -5.32 12.96 -2.93
C GLU A 247 -5.57 13.80 -1.66
N ALA A 248 -6.59 14.64 -1.72
CA ALA A 248 -6.99 15.56 -0.66
C ALA A 248 -8.51 15.67 -0.57
N ASP A 249 -9.00 16.11 0.57
CA ASP A 249 -10.42 16.33 0.78
C ASP A 249 -10.99 17.37 -0.19
N TRP A 250 -12.14 17.06 -0.78
CA TRP A 250 -12.78 17.87 -1.81
C TRP A 250 -13.03 19.33 -1.39
N PRO A 251 -13.66 19.64 -0.21
CA PRO A 251 -13.95 21.03 0.14
C PRO A 251 -12.70 21.87 0.41
N ASP A 252 -11.63 21.27 0.94
CA ASP A 252 -10.37 21.96 1.21
C ASP A 252 -9.64 22.32 -0.07
N ALA A 253 -9.55 21.37 -0.99
CA ALA A 253 -8.98 21.59 -2.31
C ALA A 253 -9.80 22.59 -3.13
N TYR A 254 -11.12 22.64 -2.96
CA TYR A 254 -11.95 23.62 -3.65
C TYR A 254 -11.77 25.06 -3.15
N ARG A 255 -11.40 25.27 -1.87
CA ARG A 255 -10.94 26.58 -1.40
C ARG A 255 -9.72 27.05 -2.19
N VAL A 256 -8.75 26.15 -2.40
CA VAL A 256 -7.58 26.42 -3.24
C VAL A 256 -7.99 26.67 -4.70
N ASN A 257 -8.96 25.91 -5.24
CA ASN A 257 -9.51 26.13 -6.60
C ASN A 257 -10.05 27.55 -6.77
N ARG A 258 -10.86 28.03 -5.82
CA ARG A 258 -11.40 29.40 -5.84
C ARG A 258 -10.27 30.45 -5.75
N PHE A 259 -9.26 30.22 -4.91
CA PHE A 259 -8.11 31.11 -4.80
C PHE A 259 -7.35 31.21 -6.13
N VAL A 260 -6.96 30.08 -6.74
CA VAL A 260 -6.18 30.11 -7.97
C VAL A 260 -6.96 30.70 -9.16
N ARG A 261 -8.29 30.70 -9.10
CA ARG A 261 -9.17 31.34 -10.10
C ARG A 261 -9.54 32.78 -9.76
N GLY A 262 -9.11 33.33 -8.63
CA GLY A 262 -9.42 34.70 -8.22
C GLY A 262 -10.82 34.91 -7.67
N GLU A 263 -11.47 33.85 -7.18
CA GLU A 263 -12.86 33.82 -6.72
C GLU A 263 -13.01 33.72 -5.19
N SER A 264 -11.90 33.61 -4.45
CA SER A 264 -11.90 33.58 -2.99
C SER A 264 -11.62 34.95 -2.38
N GLY A 265 -11.91 35.10 -1.07
CA GLY A 265 -11.47 36.26 -0.28
C GLY A 265 -10.02 36.12 0.20
N ASP A 266 -9.36 35.01 -0.05
CA ASP A 266 -7.97 34.77 0.36
C ASP A 266 -7.04 35.67 -0.46
N ALA A 267 -6.15 36.41 0.20
CA ALA A 267 -5.21 37.32 -0.44
C ALA A 267 -3.93 36.60 -0.90
N GLU A 268 -3.50 35.58 -0.13
CA GLU A 268 -2.24 34.86 -0.34
C GLU A 268 -2.46 33.35 -0.38
N SER A 269 -1.53 32.64 -1.03
CA SER A 269 -1.58 31.18 -1.16
C SER A 269 -1.58 30.46 0.19
N VAL A 270 -0.93 31.01 1.21
CA VAL A 270 -0.88 30.43 2.55
C VAL A 270 -2.27 30.39 3.18
N GLU A 271 -3.08 31.44 2.99
CA GLU A 271 -4.46 31.52 3.49
C GLU A 271 -5.35 30.47 2.80
N ALA A 272 -5.20 30.32 1.49
CA ALA A 272 -5.95 29.31 0.72
C ALA A 272 -5.67 27.88 1.20
N LEU A 273 -4.47 27.61 1.73
CA LEU A 273 -4.09 26.30 2.25
C LEU A 273 -4.52 26.05 3.70
N GLU A 274 -5.02 27.05 4.43
CA GLU A 274 -5.47 26.88 5.82
C GLU A 274 -6.63 25.88 5.99
N GLY A 275 -7.37 25.62 4.91
CA GLY A 275 -8.46 24.64 4.92
C GLY A 275 -8.02 23.21 5.24
N PHE A 276 -6.77 22.85 4.95
CA PHE A 276 -6.21 21.52 5.23
C PHE A 276 -5.81 21.38 6.70
N GLU A 277 -6.80 21.28 7.58
CA GLU A 277 -6.62 21.15 9.04
C GLU A 277 -6.51 19.69 9.51
N ARG A 278 -7.08 18.75 8.73
CA ARG A 278 -7.10 17.32 9.10
C ARG A 278 -5.70 16.72 8.99
N PHE A 279 -5.38 15.82 9.94
CA PHE A 279 -4.14 15.04 9.88
C PHE A 279 -4.10 14.18 8.59
N PRO A 280 -3.01 14.20 7.86
CA PRO A 280 -1.78 14.96 8.06
C PRO A 280 -1.81 16.33 7.31
N SER A 281 -1.96 17.42 8.02
CA SER A 281 -2.04 18.78 7.44
C SER A 281 -0.82 19.13 6.56
N TRP A 282 0.38 18.70 6.96
CA TRP A 282 1.65 18.95 6.26
C TRP A 282 1.71 18.36 4.84
N MET A 283 0.86 17.40 4.50
CA MET A 283 0.81 16.82 3.17
C MET A 283 0.46 17.86 2.09
N TRP A 284 -0.41 18.82 2.44
CA TRP A 284 -0.81 19.91 1.55
C TRP A 284 -0.38 21.28 2.06
N ARG A 285 -0.17 21.46 3.36
CA ARG A 285 0.37 22.67 3.97
C ARG A 285 1.89 22.58 4.08
N ASN A 286 2.58 22.72 2.94
CA ASN A 286 4.05 22.68 2.85
C ASN A 286 4.57 23.68 1.82
N ALA A 287 5.88 23.95 1.88
CA ALA A 287 6.52 24.97 1.06
C ALA A 287 6.40 24.70 -0.45
N ASP A 288 6.51 23.43 -0.88
CA ASP A 288 6.44 23.08 -2.30
C ASP A 288 5.03 23.27 -2.88
N VAL A 289 3.99 22.92 -2.12
CA VAL A 289 2.58 23.13 -2.51
C VAL A 289 2.25 24.63 -2.50
N LEU A 290 2.75 25.37 -1.50
CA LEU A 290 2.60 26.82 -1.43
C LEU A 290 3.11 27.49 -2.70
N ASP A 291 4.34 27.17 -3.12
CA ASP A 291 4.96 27.70 -4.34
C ASP A 291 4.16 27.29 -5.60
N PHE A 292 3.66 26.07 -5.64
CA PHE A 292 2.89 25.59 -6.79
C PHE A 292 1.53 26.30 -6.89
N VAL A 293 0.82 26.47 -5.79
CA VAL A 293 -0.48 27.18 -5.74
C VAL A 293 -0.30 28.65 -6.11
N GLY A 294 0.76 29.31 -5.62
CA GLY A 294 1.12 30.67 -6.01
C GLY A 294 1.40 30.81 -7.52
N TRP A 295 2.10 29.83 -8.08
CA TRP A 295 2.32 29.79 -9.53
C TRP A 295 1.01 29.59 -10.31
N MET A 296 0.11 28.69 -9.86
CA MET A 296 -1.19 28.48 -10.51
C MET A 296 -2.01 29.78 -10.52
N ARG A 297 -2.04 30.51 -9.39
CA ARG A 297 -2.71 31.80 -9.32
C ARG A 297 -2.14 32.79 -10.35
N SER A 298 -0.81 32.95 -10.38
CA SER A 298 -0.15 33.84 -11.35
C SER A 298 -0.40 33.41 -12.81
N HIS A 299 -0.45 32.11 -13.07
CA HIS A 299 -0.78 31.58 -14.40
C HIS A 299 -2.22 31.96 -14.80
N ASN A 300 -3.18 31.77 -13.91
CA ASN A 300 -4.58 32.06 -14.15
C ASN A 300 -4.87 33.57 -14.29
N ASP A 301 -4.18 34.43 -13.54
CA ASP A 301 -4.29 35.89 -13.66
C ASP A 301 -3.85 36.40 -15.05
N ASN A 302 -3.01 35.63 -15.76
CA ASN A 302 -2.58 35.92 -17.12
C ASN A 302 -3.43 35.18 -18.18
N ALA A 303 -4.42 34.38 -17.79
CA ALA A 303 -5.28 33.66 -18.72
C ALA A 303 -6.21 34.66 -19.45
N SER A 304 -6.39 34.47 -20.77
CA SER A 304 -7.20 35.37 -21.59
C SER A 304 -8.71 35.26 -21.37
N SER A 305 -9.15 34.19 -20.73
CA SER A 305 -10.57 33.90 -20.44
C SER A 305 -10.68 32.84 -19.33
N TYR A 306 -11.83 32.78 -18.67
CA TYR A 306 -12.14 31.86 -17.59
C TYR A 306 -11.96 30.37 -17.98
N ASP A 307 -12.38 30.00 -19.16
CA ASP A 307 -12.26 28.66 -19.72
C ASP A 307 -10.82 28.20 -19.98
N ARG A 308 -9.85 29.12 -19.89
CA ARG A 308 -8.40 28.83 -19.96
C ARG A 308 -7.71 28.77 -18.60
N GLN A 309 -8.44 29.05 -17.55
CA GLN A 309 -7.91 28.92 -16.20
C GLN A 309 -7.82 27.45 -15.78
N VAL A 310 -6.79 27.14 -15.00
CA VAL A 310 -6.53 25.81 -14.46
C VAL A 310 -7.13 25.68 -13.07
N GLY A 311 -7.89 24.61 -12.83
CA GLY A 311 -8.49 24.34 -11.53
C GLY A 311 -7.67 23.40 -10.65
N PHE A 312 -7.93 23.43 -9.33
CA PHE A 312 -7.35 22.56 -8.32
C PHE A 312 -8.44 21.84 -7.54
N TYR A 313 -8.45 20.51 -7.53
CA TYR A 313 -9.56 19.70 -7.02
C TYR A 313 -9.07 18.59 -6.12
N GLY A 314 -9.84 18.23 -5.07
CA GLY A 314 -9.62 17.07 -4.23
C GLY A 314 -10.30 15.81 -4.79
N LEU A 315 -9.79 14.65 -4.43
CA LEU A 315 -10.38 13.36 -4.82
C LEU A 315 -10.83 12.53 -3.61
N ASP A 316 -10.37 12.86 -2.40
CA ASP A 316 -10.53 12.04 -1.21
C ASP A 316 -11.86 12.29 -0.47
N LEU A 317 -12.21 11.38 0.45
CA LEU A 317 -13.56 11.27 1.02
C LEU A 317 -13.65 11.50 2.55
N TYR A 318 -12.58 11.90 3.22
CA TYR A 318 -12.57 11.90 4.69
C TYR A 318 -13.32 13.07 5.36
N SER A 319 -13.65 14.14 4.64
CA SER A 319 -14.26 15.37 5.17
C SER A 319 -15.77 15.34 5.26
N ILE A 320 -16.38 14.24 5.72
CA ILE A 320 -17.86 14.04 5.71
C ILE A 320 -18.62 15.20 6.35
N HIS A 321 -18.23 15.67 7.54
CA HIS A 321 -18.93 16.77 8.24
C HIS A 321 -18.75 18.12 7.55
N LYS A 322 -17.56 18.39 7.02
CA LYS A 322 -17.29 19.62 6.25
C LYS A 322 -18.13 19.63 4.98
N SER A 323 -18.17 18.50 4.27
CA SER A 323 -18.98 18.36 3.06
C SER A 323 -20.49 18.49 3.31
N ILE A 324 -21.00 17.98 4.43
CA ILE A 324 -22.39 18.23 4.87
C ILE A 324 -22.65 19.73 5.02
N ASN A 325 -21.75 20.44 5.70
CA ASN A 325 -21.88 21.88 5.91
C ASN A 325 -21.86 22.66 4.59
N GLU A 326 -20.98 22.28 3.64
CA GLU A 326 -20.91 22.92 2.33
C GLU A 326 -22.21 22.72 1.50
N VAL A 327 -22.80 21.51 1.52
CA VAL A 327 -24.11 21.27 0.89
C VAL A 327 -25.19 22.14 1.50
N ILE A 328 -25.27 22.20 2.82
CA ILE A 328 -26.26 23.00 3.53
C ILE A 328 -26.06 24.49 3.23
N ALA A 329 -24.82 24.99 3.28
CA ALA A 329 -24.51 26.40 3.00
C ALA A 329 -24.87 26.80 1.56
N TYR A 330 -24.61 25.92 0.58
CA TYR A 330 -25.04 26.13 -0.81
C TYR A 330 -26.56 26.24 -0.92
N LEU A 331 -27.29 25.31 -0.29
CA LEU A 331 -28.77 25.30 -0.34
C LEU A 331 -29.37 26.50 0.42
N GLU A 332 -28.82 26.93 1.56
CA GLU A 332 -29.30 28.11 2.30
C GLU A 332 -29.30 29.38 1.45
N GLN A 333 -28.31 29.51 0.55
CA GLN A 333 -28.24 30.66 -0.35
C GLN A 333 -29.19 30.56 -1.55
N ARG A 334 -29.62 29.37 -1.94
CA ARG A 334 -30.35 29.10 -3.18
C ARG A 334 -31.78 28.65 -2.97
N ASP A 335 -32.03 27.78 -2.00
CA ASP A 335 -33.32 27.19 -1.67
C ASP A 335 -33.39 26.86 -0.16
N PRO A 336 -33.82 27.82 0.69
CA PRO A 336 -33.90 27.63 2.14
C PRO A 336 -34.80 26.47 2.58
N GLU A 337 -35.81 26.10 1.78
CA GLU A 337 -36.70 24.96 2.09
C GLU A 337 -35.95 23.64 1.94
N GLU A 338 -35.17 23.50 0.88
CA GLU A 338 -34.32 22.33 0.67
C GLU A 338 -33.17 22.30 1.68
N ALA A 339 -32.60 23.44 2.06
CA ALA A 339 -31.62 23.49 3.15
C ALA A 339 -32.19 22.94 4.47
N ALA A 340 -33.42 23.25 4.79
CA ALA A 340 -34.10 22.71 5.99
C ALA A 340 -34.29 21.19 5.90
N LYS A 341 -34.64 20.65 4.73
CA LYS A 341 -34.72 19.20 4.50
C LYS A 341 -33.35 18.52 4.60
N ALA A 342 -32.31 19.11 3.99
CA ALA A 342 -30.95 18.61 4.06
C ALA A 342 -30.45 18.49 5.50
N LYS A 343 -30.72 19.49 6.35
CA LYS A 343 -30.40 19.45 7.78
C LYS A 343 -31.08 18.29 8.51
N ILE A 344 -32.32 17.99 8.14
CA ILE A 344 -33.05 16.85 8.76
C ILE A 344 -32.43 15.52 8.29
N LEU A 345 -32.16 15.37 6.99
CA LEU A 345 -31.57 14.16 6.43
C LEU A 345 -30.15 13.88 7.01
N TYR A 346 -29.29 14.88 7.01
CA TYR A 346 -27.94 14.76 7.55
C TYR A 346 -27.89 14.69 9.08
N GLY A 347 -28.92 15.13 9.78
CA GLY A 347 -29.05 15.01 11.25
C GLY A 347 -29.00 13.58 11.79
N CYS A 348 -29.11 12.57 10.92
CA CYS A 348 -28.85 11.18 11.30
C CYS A 348 -27.41 10.95 11.78
N MET A 349 -26.44 11.71 11.25
CA MET A 349 -25.02 11.63 11.63
C MET A 349 -24.77 12.24 13.03
N ASP A 350 -25.52 13.23 13.46
CA ASP A 350 -25.33 13.94 14.74
C ASP A 350 -25.42 13.03 15.95
N ARG A 351 -26.15 11.91 15.83
CA ARG A 351 -26.30 10.89 16.88
C ARG A 351 -25.00 10.24 17.32
N TYR A 352 -23.98 10.28 16.45
CA TYR A 352 -22.69 9.59 16.63
C TYR A 352 -21.54 10.57 16.95
N GLY A 353 -21.86 11.86 17.16
CA GLY A 353 -20.87 12.91 17.41
C GLY A 353 -20.13 13.34 16.14
N LYS A 354 -19.00 14.02 16.33
CA LYS A 354 -18.19 14.57 15.23
C LYS A 354 -17.12 13.60 14.70
N ASP A 355 -16.97 12.43 15.32
CA ASP A 355 -15.98 11.42 14.89
C ASP A 355 -16.64 10.39 13.96
N PRO A 356 -16.32 10.39 12.66
CA PRO A 356 -16.89 9.45 11.71
C PRO A 356 -16.52 7.98 11.98
N GLN A 357 -15.41 7.71 12.66
CA GLN A 357 -15.02 6.34 13.04
C GLN A 357 -15.99 5.76 14.08
N SER A 358 -16.42 6.59 15.04
CA SER A 358 -17.46 6.20 16.01
C SER A 358 -18.78 5.81 15.31
N TYR A 359 -19.18 6.54 14.26
CA TYR A 359 -20.30 6.17 13.41
C TYR A 359 -20.08 4.79 12.78
N GLY A 360 -18.96 4.61 12.10
CA GLY A 360 -18.62 3.36 11.40
C GLY A 360 -18.62 2.15 12.34
N MET A 361 -18.04 2.29 13.53
CA MET A 361 -17.98 1.24 14.55
C MET A 361 -19.38 0.83 15.03
N MET A 362 -20.22 1.80 15.39
CA MET A 362 -21.57 1.53 15.92
C MET A 362 -22.49 0.90 14.87
N VAL A 363 -22.49 1.45 13.66
CA VAL A 363 -23.34 0.97 12.55
C VAL A 363 -22.80 -0.35 11.98
N GLY A 364 -21.49 -0.48 11.81
CA GLY A 364 -20.83 -1.70 11.36
C GLY A 364 -21.06 -2.88 12.30
N ALA A 365 -21.08 -2.64 13.61
CA ALA A 365 -21.42 -3.65 14.62
C ALA A 365 -22.93 -3.94 14.75
N GLY A 366 -23.78 -3.31 13.96
CA GLY A 366 -25.24 -3.47 14.04
C GLY A 366 -25.87 -2.84 15.29
N MET A 367 -25.15 -1.97 16.00
CA MET A 367 -25.60 -1.31 17.24
C MET A 367 -26.28 0.03 16.99
N GLY A 368 -26.46 0.45 15.73
CA GLY A 368 -27.07 1.72 15.37
C GLY A 368 -27.72 1.71 13.99
N ALA A 369 -28.65 2.64 13.75
CA ALA A 369 -29.25 2.85 12.43
C ALA A 369 -28.27 3.63 11.54
N GLY A 370 -27.94 3.10 10.35
CA GLY A 370 -27.11 3.81 9.37
C GLY A 370 -27.85 4.96 8.70
N CYS A 371 -27.09 5.89 8.11
CA CYS A 371 -27.60 7.06 7.38
C CYS A 371 -27.70 6.86 5.86
N ARG A 372 -27.55 5.64 5.38
CA ARG A 372 -27.43 5.32 3.95
C ARG A 372 -28.59 5.87 3.10
N THR A 373 -29.84 5.70 3.58
CA THR A 373 -31.01 6.14 2.83
C THR A 373 -31.06 7.65 2.74
N GLU A 374 -30.81 8.32 3.85
CA GLU A 374 -30.85 9.77 3.99
C GLU A 374 -29.79 10.46 3.11
N VAL A 375 -28.54 9.98 3.11
CA VAL A 375 -27.48 10.58 2.30
C VAL A 375 -27.67 10.33 0.80
N ILE A 376 -28.22 9.19 0.42
CA ILE A 376 -28.59 8.91 -0.99
C ILE A 376 -29.74 9.82 -1.41
N GLN A 377 -30.78 9.96 -0.56
CA GLN A 377 -31.92 10.82 -0.86
C GLN A 377 -31.48 12.27 -1.07
N GLN A 378 -30.59 12.80 -0.23
CA GLN A 378 -30.08 14.16 -0.38
C GLN A 378 -29.36 14.39 -1.72
N LEU A 379 -28.56 13.43 -2.18
CA LEU A 379 -27.90 13.53 -3.49
C LEU A 379 -28.92 13.49 -4.63
N VAL A 380 -29.94 12.64 -4.52
CA VAL A 380 -31.02 12.55 -5.52
C VAL A 380 -31.83 13.84 -5.57
N ASP A 381 -32.20 14.41 -4.42
CA ASP A 381 -32.96 15.65 -4.32
C ASP A 381 -32.19 16.83 -4.96
N LEU A 382 -30.89 16.93 -4.66
CA LEU A 382 -30.01 17.96 -5.25
C LEU A 382 -29.97 17.84 -6.79
N ARG A 383 -29.77 16.64 -7.33
CA ARG A 383 -29.75 16.38 -8.77
C ARG A 383 -31.09 16.64 -9.46
N THR A 384 -32.20 16.31 -8.80
CA THR A 384 -33.53 16.52 -9.35
C THR A 384 -33.81 18.02 -9.55
N LYS A 385 -33.23 18.87 -8.69
CA LYS A 385 -33.37 20.34 -8.77
C LYS A 385 -32.28 21.05 -9.61
N GLU A 386 -31.38 20.30 -10.22
CA GLU A 386 -30.26 20.86 -11.00
C GLU A 386 -30.74 21.97 -11.99
N ALA A 387 -31.74 21.68 -12.81
CA ALA A 387 -32.23 22.62 -13.81
C ALA A 387 -32.79 23.93 -13.21
N GLU A 388 -33.44 23.87 -12.03
CA GLU A 388 -33.92 25.05 -11.31
C GLU A 388 -32.79 25.87 -10.71
N LEU A 389 -31.79 25.18 -10.11
CA LEU A 389 -30.66 25.81 -9.46
C LEU A 389 -29.71 26.48 -10.45
N LEU A 390 -29.54 25.88 -11.66
CA LEU A 390 -28.71 26.41 -12.73
C LEU A 390 -29.37 27.56 -13.50
N ALA A 391 -30.70 27.61 -13.57
CA ALA A 391 -31.44 28.61 -14.38
C ALA A 391 -31.18 30.07 -13.99
N ARG A 392 -30.54 30.31 -12.84
CA ARG A 392 -30.49 31.65 -12.23
C ARG A 392 -29.20 32.45 -12.44
N ASN A 393 -28.01 31.86 -12.76
CA ASN A 393 -26.74 32.60 -12.66
C ASN A 393 -25.58 32.26 -13.62
N GLY A 394 -25.79 31.62 -14.76
CA GLY A 394 -24.71 31.41 -15.78
C GLY A 394 -23.61 30.43 -15.35
N GLN A 395 -22.37 30.58 -15.89
CA GLN A 395 -21.26 29.64 -15.72
C GLN A 395 -20.84 29.44 -14.26
N ALA A 396 -20.79 30.52 -13.46
CA ALA A 396 -20.45 30.44 -12.03
C ALA A 396 -21.44 29.56 -11.26
N ALA A 397 -22.71 29.54 -11.63
CA ALA A 397 -23.71 28.66 -11.03
C ALA A 397 -23.47 27.18 -11.34
N VAL A 398 -22.89 26.87 -12.48
CA VAL A 398 -22.54 25.49 -12.89
C VAL A 398 -21.41 24.96 -12.01
N ASP A 399 -20.36 25.76 -11.79
CA ASP A 399 -19.24 25.36 -10.93
C ASP A 399 -19.66 25.23 -9.45
N GLU A 400 -20.49 26.16 -8.94
CA GLU A 400 -21.01 26.09 -7.57
C GLU A 400 -21.94 24.88 -7.36
N PHE A 401 -22.78 24.58 -8.36
CA PHE A 401 -23.63 23.38 -8.30
C PHE A 401 -22.79 22.11 -8.32
N PHE A 402 -21.80 22.02 -9.22
CA PHE A 402 -20.87 20.90 -9.29
C PHE A 402 -20.14 20.70 -7.97
N PHE A 403 -19.67 21.79 -7.34
CA PHE A 403 -19.07 21.72 -6.01
C PHE A 403 -20.01 21.13 -4.96
N ALA A 404 -21.26 21.60 -4.91
CA ALA A 404 -22.24 21.10 -3.95
C ALA A 404 -22.62 19.63 -4.22
N GLU A 405 -22.78 19.24 -5.48
CA GLU A 405 -23.05 17.86 -5.87
C GLU A 405 -21.92 16.91 -5.47
N GLN A 406 -20.67 17.31 -5.71
CA GLN A 406 -19.53 16.48 -5.31
C GLN A 406 -19.41 16.35 -3.78
N ASN A 407 -19.74 17.38 -3.00
CA ASN A 407 -19.86 17.27 -1.54
C ASN A 407 -20.94 16.28 -1.12
N ALA A 408 -22.12 16.31 -1.74
CA ALA A 408 -23.19 15.34 -1.44
C ALA A 408 -22.81 13.90 -1.83
N ARG A 409 -22.08 13.73 -2.94
CA ARG A 409 -21.51 12.44 -3.38
C ARG A 409 -20.46 11.94 -2.39
N LEU A 410 -19.59 12.82 -1.93
CA LEU A 410 -18.59 12.51 -0.89
C LEU A 410 -19.28 12.00 0.38
N VAL A 411 -20.30 12.68 0.87
CA VAL A 411 -21.05 12.24 2.06
C VAL A 411 -21.63 10.83 1.90
N LYS A 412 -22.22 10.54 0.72
CA LYS A 412 -22.73 9.20 0.39
C LYS A 412 -21.63 8.13 0.42
N ASN A 413 -20.49 8.41 -0.17
CA ASN A 413 -19.39 7.45 -0.30
C ASN A 413 -18.61 7.30 1.02
N ALA A 414 -18.45 8.38 1.78
CA ALA A 414 -17.82 8.38 3.09
C ALA A 414 -18.67 7.58 4.12
N GLU A 415 -20.00 7.71 4.09
CA GLU A 415 -20.88 6.87 4.90
C GLU A 415 -20.60 5.38 4.67
N LEU A 416 -20.53 4.98 3.40
CA LEU A 416 -20.24 3.60 3.04
C LEU A 416 -18.82 3.18 3.45
N TYR A 417 -17.83 4.06 3.29
CA TYR A 417 -16.44 3.82 3.67
C TYR A 417 -16.32 3.56 5.17
N TYR A 418 -16.83 4.45 6.02
CA TYR A 418 -16.74 4.29 7.47
C TYR A 418 -17.48 3.06 7.96
N ARG A 419 -18.59 2.70 7.35
CA ARG A 419 -19.32 1.47 7.67
C ARG A 419 -18.55 0.22 7.27
N LYS A 420 -17.83 0.22 6.14
CA LYS A 420 -16.99 -0.91 5.67
C LYS A 420 -15.68 -1.05 6.44
N MET A 421 -15.13 0.03 6.96
CA MET A 421 -13.82 0.10 7.60
C MET A 421 -13.62 -0.92 8.74
N PHE A 422 -14.69 -1.25 9.47
CA PHE A 422 -14.66 -2.22 10.56
C PHE A 422 -14.98 -3.67 10.13
N HIS A 423 -15.20 -3.90 8.84
CA HIS A 423 -15.46 -5.24 8.32
C HIS A 423 -14.26 -5.83 7.59
N SER A 424 -13.53 -5.02 6.82
CA SER A 424 -12.40 -5.48 6.01
C SER A 424 -11.60 -4.29 5.49
N ASP A 425 -10.28 -4.32 5.68
CA ASP A 425 -9.36 -3.31 5.15
C ASP A 425 -9.44 -3.22 3.62
N VAL A 426 -9.47 -4.36 2.92
CA VAL A 426 -9.66 -4.44 1.45
C VAL A 426 -10.94 -3.72 1.02
N SER A 427 -12.04 -3.91 1.75
CA SER A 427 -13.33 -3.33 1.39
C SER A 427 -13.38 -1.81 1.58
N SER A 428 -12.70 -1.27 2.60
CA SER A 428 -12.60 0.18 2.82
C SER A 428 -11.61 0.82 1.84
N TRP A 429 -10.47 0.18 1.58
CA TRP A 429 -9.52 0.61 0.55
C TRP A 429 -10.20 0.76 -0.81
N ASN A 430 -10.85 -0.29 -1.27
CA ASN A 430 -11.56 -0.28 -2.55
C ASN A 430 -12.63 0.80 -2.62
N GLN A 431 -13.37 1.05 -1.53
CA GLN A 431 -14.38 2.12 -1.48
C GLN A 431 -13.77 3.52 -1.61
N ARG A 432 -12.57 3.74 -1.05
CA ARG A 432 -11.86 5.02 -1.16
C ARG A 432 -11.40 5.26 -2.60
N ASP A 433 -10.78 4.27 -3.21
CA ASP A 433 -10.28 4.38 -4.59
C ASP A 433 -11.42 4.44 -5.62
N GLU A 434 -12.54 3.74 -5.41
CA GLU A 434 -13.77 3.91 -6.20
C GLU A 434 -14.30 5.34 -6.12
N HIS A 435 -14.32 5.95 -4.91
CA HIS A 435 -14.73 7.34 -4.76
C HIS A 435 -13.79 8.30 -5.50
N MET A 436 -12.48 8.13 -5.36
CA MET A 436 -11.51 8.96 -6.09
C MET A 436 -11.70 8.85 -7.60
N MET A 437 -11.96 7.65 -8.10
CA MET A 437 -12.24 7.43 -9.52
C MET A 437 -13.56 8.03 -9.97
N GLU A 438 -14.65 7.87 -9.19
CA GLU A 438 -15.96 8.47 -9.46
C GLU A 438 -15.84 9.99 -9.54
N THR A 439 -15.13 10.60 -8.56
CA THR A 439 -14.87 12.04 -8.53
C THR A 439 -14.06 12.52 -9.74
N LEU A 440 -13.02 11.77 -10.13
CA LEU A 440 -12.22 12.09 -11.32
C LEU A 440 -13.04 12.03 -12.63
N VAL A 441 -13.89 11.03 -12.78
CA VAL A 441 -14.76 10.89 -13.98
C VAL A 441 -15.74 12.04 -14.06
N GLU A 442 -16.38 12.39 -12.95
CA GLU A 442 -17.32 13.54 -12.92
C GLU A 442 -16.60 14.87 -13.18
N LEU A 443 -15.36 15.03 -12.64
CA LEU A 443 -14.54 16.20 -12.95
C LEU A 443 -14.21 16.29 -14.44
N VAL A 444 -13.82 15.17 -15.07
CA VAL A 444 -13.55 15.12 -16.52
C VAL A 444 -14.80 15.49 -17.33
N HIS A 445 -15.98 15.00 -16.94
CA HIS A 445 -17.25 15.34 -17.60
C HIS A 445 -17.59 16.82 -17.42
N HIS A 446 -17.45 17.36 -16.21
CA HIS A 446 -17.68 18.78 -15.93
C HIS A 446 -16.77 19.68 -16.76
N LEU A 447 -15.46 19.43 -16.74
CA LEU A 447 -14.50 20.20 -17.54
C LEU A 447 -14.77 20.10 -19.05
N GLN A 448 -15.11 18.92 -19.54
CA GLN A 448 -15.45 18.72 -20.95
C GLN A 448 -16.69 19.54 -21.34
N SER A 449 -17.68 19.60 -20.46
CA SER A 449 -18.94 20.35 -20.71
C SER A 449 -18.71 21.85 -20.62
N CYS A 450 -17.91 22.32 -19.66
CA CYS A 450 -17.69 23.76 -19.42
C CYS A 450 -16.63 24.38 -20.35
N HIS A 451 -15.56 23.63 -20.65
CA HIS A 451 -14.39 24.17 -21.36
C HIS A 451 -14.15 23.52 -22.74
N GLY A 452 -15.01 22.59 -23.17
CA GLY A 452 -14.85 21.88 -24.44
C GLY A 452 -13.70 20.88 -24.49
N SER A 453 -12.86 20.82 -23.44
CA SER A 453 -11.76 19.87 -23.28
C SER A 453 -11.52 19.57 -21.81
N ALA A 454 -11.07 18.35 -21.53
CA ALA A 454 -10.69 17.92 -20.19
C ALA A 454 -9.35 17.18 -20.25
N LYS A 455 -8.31 17.78 -19.67
CA LYS A 455 -7.01 17.17 -19.45
C LYS A 455 -6.61 17.36 -17.99
N VAL A 456 -6.46 16.27 -17.25
CA VAL A 456 -6.29 16.28 -15.79
C VAL A 456 -4.96 15.65 -15.40
N VAL A 457 -4.20 16.34 -14.54
CA VAL A 457 -3.06 15.75 -13.82
C VAL A 457 -3.54 15.30 -12.47
N VAL A 458 -3.23 14.07 -12.08
CA VAL A 458 -3.58 13.51 -10.77
C VAL A 458 -2.32 13.34 -9.92
N TRP A 459 -2.34 13.84 -8.68
CA TRP A 459 -1.28 13.65 -7.69
C TRP A 459 -1.79 12.79 -6.54
N ALA A 460 -1.20 11.64 -6.34
CA ALA A 460 -1.45 10.79 -5.20
C ALA A 460 -0.26 9.85 -4.95
N HIS A 461 -0.35 9.04 -3.92
CA HIS A 461 0.68 8.06 -3.60
C HIS A 461 0.79 6.97 -4.68
N ASN A 462 1.98 6.39 -4.87
CA ASN A 462 2.22 5.28 -5.82
C ASN A 462 1.24 4.12 -5.64
N SER A 463 0.89 3.78 -4.39
CA SER A 463 -0.06 2.71 -4.08
C SER A 463 -1.48 2.95 -4.61
N HIS A 464 -1.86 4.22 -4.83
CA HIS A 464 -3.11 4.59 -5.46
C HIS A 464 -2.97 4.72 -6.98
N LEU A 465 -1.82 5.18 -7.49
CA LEU A 465 -1.66 5.55 -8.91
C LEU A 465 -1.04 4.48 -9.78
N GLY A 466 -0.28 3.54 -9.22
CA GLY A 466 0.20 2.38 -9.96
C GLY A 466 -0.93 1.40 -10.27
N ASP A 467 -0.84 0.61 -11.34
CA ASP A 467 -1.84 -0.42 -11.65
C ASP A 467 -1.81 -1.54 -10.59
N ALA A 468 -2.84 -1.62 -9.76
CA ALA A 468 -2.91 -2.59 -8.66
C ALA A 468 -2.76 -4.04 -9.11
N ARG A 469 -3.17 -4.37 -10.34
CA ARG A 469 -3.06 -5.74 -10.92
C ARG A 469 -1.61 -6.21 -11.02
N ALA A 470 -0.65 -5.29 -11.09
CA ALA A 470 0.78 -5.56 -11.13
C ALA A 470 1.41 -5.73 -9.73
N THR A 471 0.63 -5.69 -8.66
CA THR A 471 1.10 -5.64 -7.27
C THR A 471 0.55 -6.76 -6.39
N ALA A 472 1.13 -6.95 -5.20
CA ALA A 472 0.59 -7.83 -4.18
C ALA A 472 -0.82 -7.40 -3.73
N MET A 473 -1.10 -6.09 -3.71
CA MET A 473 -2.41 -5.55 -3.35
C MET A 473 -3.51 -6.09 -4.27
N GLY A 474 -3.29 -6.04 -5.59
CA GLY A 474 -4.26 -6.59 -6.56
C GLY A 474 -4.48 -8.10 -6.40
N ARG A 475 -3.44 -8.86 -6.03
CA ARG A 475 -3.60 -10.31 -5.72
C ARG A 475 -4.44 -10.56 -4.48
N ASN A 476 -4.47 -9.61 -3.54
CA ASN A 476 -5.29 -9.66 -2.33
C ASN A 476 -6.73 -9.17 -2.55
N GLY A 477 -7.08 -8.75 -3.78
CA GLY A 477 -8.41 -8.24 -4.11
C GLY A 477 -8.60 -6.75 -3.92
N GLU A 478 -7.52 -6.00 -3.70
CA GLU A 478 -7.50 -4.55 -3.70
C GLU A 478 -7.36 -4.03 -5.14
N TRP A 479 -8.08 -2.97 -5.45
CA TRP A 479 -7.87 -2.17 -6.65
C TRP A 479 -7.58 -0.72 -6.25
N ASN A 480 -7.15 0.06 -7.21
CA ASN A 480 -6.82 1.45 -6.97
C ASN A 480 -7.20 2.33 -8.19
N ILE A 481 -7.10 3.65 -8.00
CA ILE A 481 -7.45 4.60 -9.06
C ILE A 481 -6.58 4.42 -10.32
N GLY A 482 -5.31 4.02 -10.20
CA GLY A 482 -4.45 3.74 -11.36
C GLY A 482 -4.98 2.63 -12.26
N GLN A 483 -5.39 1.50 -11.66
CA GLN A 483 -6.07 0.42 -12.38
C GLN A 483 -7.37 0.90 -13.01
N LEU A 484 -8.21 1.60 -12.24
CA LEU A 484 -9.54 2.06 -12.70
C LEU A 484 -9.43 3.08 -13.83
N VAL A 485 -8.43 3.98 -13.78
CA VAL A 485 -8.14 4.94 -14.85
C VAL A 485 -7.68 4.23 -16.13
N ARG A 486 -6.81 3.21 -16.05
CA ARG A 486 -6.44 2.42 -17.24
C ARG A 486 -7.62 1.73 -17.89
N GLN A 487 -8.61 1.30 -17.10
CA GLN A 487 -9.84 0.67 -17.60
C GLN A 487 -10.80 1.69 -18.24
N ALA A 488 -10.97 2.88 -17.65
CA ALA A 488 -11.91 3.90 -18.11
C ALA A 488 -11.36 4.76 -19.25
N PHE A 489 -10.04 4.97 -19.32
CA PHE A 489 -9.35 5.81 -20.30
C PHE A 489 -8.29 5.04 -21.10
N PRO A 490 -8.64 3.93 -21.77
CA PRO A 490 -7.67 3.07 -22.46
C PRO A 490 -6.89 3.85 -23.52
N GLY A 491 -5.56 3.83 -23.43
CA GLY A 491 -4.66 4.55 -24.31
C GLY A 491 -4.62 6.08 -24.12
N GLN A 492 -5.45 6.65 -23.26
CA GLN A 492 -5.57 8.07 -22.98
C GLN A 492 -5.01 8.49 -21.62
N CYS A 493 -4.39 7.58 -20.89
CA CYS A 493 -3.76 7.86 -19.59
C CYS A 493 -2.28 7.49 -19.60
N ARG A 494 -1.52 8.07 -18.65
CA ARG A 494 -0.14 7.71 -18.34
C ARG A 494 0.06 7.71 -16.83
N LEU A 495 0.67 6.64 -16.34
CA LEU A 495 0.97 6.40 -14.92
C LEU A 495 2.47 6.54 -14.72
N ILE A 496 2.90 7.47 -13.88
CA ILE A 496 4.31 7.79 -13.64
C ILE A 496 4.59 7.62 -12.15
N GLY A 497 5.41 6.62 -11.80
CA GLY A 497 5.82 6.33 -10.43
C GLY A 497 7.07 7.10 -10.03
N PHE A 498 7.26 7.28 -8.72
CA PHE A 498 8.48 7.87 -8.15
C PHE A 498 9.09 6.90 -7.15
N THR A 499 10.43 6.88 -7.07
CA THR A 499 11.17 6.04 -6.13
C THR A 499 12.33 6.82 -5.50
N THR A 500 12.76 6.40 -4.30
CA THR A 500 13.96 6.96 -3.65
C THR A 500 14.72 5.88 -2.89
N PHE A 501 16.07 5.93 -2.93
CA PHE A 501 16.90 4.97 -2.21
C PHE A 501 17.04 5.33 -0.73
N ALA A 502 17.35 6.58 -0.39
CA ALA A 502 17.57 7.03 0.98
C ALA A 502 17.30 8.54 1.11
N GLY A 503 17.42 9.06 2.32
CA GLY A 503 17.29 10.49 2.58
C GLY A 503 16.46 10.78 3.82
N THR A 504 15.65 11.83 3.78
CA THR A 504 14.72 12.18 4.87
C THR A 504 13.30 12.37 4.35
N VAL A 505 12.32 12.15 5.20
CA VAL A 505 10.90 12.30 4.92
C VAL A 505 10.20 13.00 6.08
N THR A 506 9.23 13.85 5.79
CA THR A 506 8.27 14.32 6.79
C THR A 506 7.18 13.27 6.97
N ALA A 507 7.10 12.69 8.15
CA ALA A 507 6.11 11.68 8.52
C ALA A 507 5.86 11.70 10.03
N ALA A 508 4.75 11.12 10.47
CA ALA A 508 4.47 10.94 11.89
C ALA A 508 4.91 9.56 12.38
N SER A 509 5.10 9.39 13.69
CA SER A 509 5.34 8.10 14.34
C SER A 509 4.04 7.30 14.60
N GLY A 510 2.88 7.95 14.51
CA GLY A 510 1.56 7.36 14.70
C GLY A 510 0.44 8.31 14.27
N TRP A 511 -0.79 7.81 14.23
CA TRP A 511 -1.96 8.59 13.85
C TRP A 511 -2.16 9.79 14.80
N HIS A 512 -2.42 10.96 14.24
CA HIS A 512 -2.63 12.22 14.96
C HIS A 512 -1.42 12.71 15.78
N LEU A 513 -0.25 12.10 15.63
CA LEU A 513 0.99 12.60 16.20
C LEU A 513 1.58 13.70 15.31
N PRO A 514 2.44 14.58 15.87
CA PRO A 514 3.05 15.67 15.12
C PRO A 514 3.94 15.16 13.98
N ALA A 515 4.17 16.05 13.00
CA ALA A 515 5.13 15.80 11.93
C ALA A 515 6.54 15.76 12.50
N GLU A 516 7.34 14.81 12.05
CA GLU A 516 8.75 14.65 12.36
C GLU A 516 9.55 14.58 11.06
N ARG A 517 10.80 15.04 11.07
CA ARG A 517 11.75 14.82 9.99
C ARG A 517 12.51 13.53 10.26
N LYS A 518 12.10 12.45 9.57
CA LYS A 518 12.60 11.10 9.77
C LYS A 518 13.65 10.71 8.73
N GLN A 519 14.65 9.94 9.18
CA GLN A 519 15.63 9.34 8.29
C GLN A 519 15.01 8.14 7.55
N VAL A 520 15.03 8.17 6.22
CA VAL A 520 14.64 7.03 5.36
C VAL A 520 15.81 6.08 5.26
N ARG A 521 15.61 4.82 5.66
CA ARG A 521 16.64 3.77 5.54
C ARG A 521 17.04 3.55 4.07
N PRO A 522 18.28 3.14 3.77
CA PRO A 522 18.64 2.69 2.44
C PRO A 522 17.69 1.63 1.90
N GLY A 523 17.37 1.70 0.61
CA GLY A 523 16.49 0.74 -0.05
C GLY A 523 16.93 -0.69 0.20
N MET A 524 15.99 -1.56 0.57
CA MET A 524 16.27 -2.96 0.93
C MET A 524 16.85 -3.73 -0.24
N GLU A 525 17.79 -4.62 0.03
CA GLU A 525 18.29 -5.58 -0.97
C GLU A 525 17.12 -6.35 -1.61
N GLY A 526 17.12 -6.43 -2.94
CA GLY A 526 16.03 -7.02 -3.70
C GLY A 526 14.86 -6.08 -4.03
N SER A 527 14.90 -4.82 -3.56
CA SER A 527 13.91 -3.80 -3.94
C SER A 527 14.29 -3.07 -5.24
N PHE A 528 13.32 -2.38 -5.84
CA PHE A 528 13.57 -1.50 -6.99
C PHE A 528 14.46 -0.31 -6.61
N GLU A 529 14.32 0.25 -5.41
CA GLU A 529 15.14 1.34 -4.90
C GLU A 529 16.61 0.92 -4.79
N HIS A 530 16.88 -0.30 -4.29
CA HIS A 530 18.21 -0.87 -4.22
C HIS A 530 18.79 -1.13 -5.63
N LEU A 531 17.99 -1.68 -6.54
CA LEU A 531 18.38 -1.90 -7.93
C LEU A 531 18.77 -0.57 -8.61
N PHE A 532 17.96 0.47 -8.46
CA PHE A 532 18.17 1.78 -9.08
C PHE A 532 19.38 2.52 -8.52
N HIS A 533 19.65 2.41 -7.23
CA HIS A 533 20.89 2.91 -6.61
C HIS A 533 22.13 2.33 -7.30
N HIS A 534 22.15 1.03 -7.60
CA HIS A 534 23.29 0.34 -8.23
C HIS A 534 23.43 0.63 -9.73
N VAL A 535 22.47 1.31 -10.35
CA VAL A 535 22.64 1.85 -11.72
C VAL A 535 23.78 2.85 -11.78
N GLY A 536 24.05 3.58 -10.66
CA GLY A 536 25.13 4.55 -10.56
C GLY A 536 24.81 5.91 -11.21
N ILE A 537 23.54 6.19 -11.49
CA ILE A 537 23.01 7.50 -11.91
C ILE A 537 22.10 8.00 -10.79
N PRO A 538 22.45 9.08 -10.09
CA PRO A 538 21.72 9.44 -8.84
C PRO A 538 20.26 9.85 -9.08
N ASN A 539 19.97 10.53 -10.19
CA ASN A 539 18.61 10.98 -10.50
C ASN A 539 18.36 10.71 -11.99
N PHE A 540 17.32 9.98 -12.28
CA PHE A 540 16.97 9.64 -13.67
C PHE A 540 15.49 9.30 -13.80
N TRP A 541 15.02 9.21 -15.04
CA TRP A 541 13.75 8.59 -15.35
C TRP A 541 13.90 7.51 -16.44
N LEU A 542 12.98 6.55 -16.44
CA LEU A 542 12.90 5.44 -17.37
C LEU A 542 11.55 5.45 -18.10
N ASP A 543 11.57 5.23 -19.39
CA ASP A 543 10.39 4.98 -20.22
C ASP A 543 10.09 3.48 -20.21
N LEU A 544 9.02 3.07 -19.54
CA LEU A 544 8.61 1.68 -19.37
C LEU A 544 7.62 1.21 -20.46
N THR A 545 7.22 2.12 -21.38
CA THR A 545 6.32 1.79 -22.50
C THR A 545 7.04 1.08 -23.66
N ARG A 546 8.37 1.06 -23.63
CA ARG A 546 9.20 0.48 -24.70
C ARG A 546 9.49 -0.98 -24.44
N ASP A 547 9.49 -1.76 -25.51
CA ASP A 547 9.91 -3.17 -25.46
C ASP A 547 11.44 -3.26 -25.60
N ASN A 548 12.13 -3.52 -24.48
CA ASN A 548 13.57 -3.66 -24.39
C ASN A 548 13.97 -4.51 -23.17
N PRO A 549 15.23 -5.02 -23.09
CA PRO A 549 15.66 -5.90 -22.00
C PRO A 549 15.58 -5.28 -20.61
N ALA A 550 15.76 -3.97 -20.47
CA ALA A 550 15.61 -3.28 -19.18
C ALA A 550 14.17 -3.36 -18.67
N VAL A 551 13.20 -3.06 -19.55
CA VAL A 551 11.77 -3.11 -19.23
C VAL A 551 11.33 -4.54 -18.93
N GLU A 552 11.81 -5.53 -19.70
CA GLU A 552 11.52 -6.94 -19.43
C GLU A 552 12.04 -7.37 -18.05
N GLY A 553 13.26 -6.98 -17.68
CA GLY A 553 13.82 -7.26 -16.35
C GLY A 553 13.10 -6.51 -15.20
N LEU A 554 12.43 -5.39 -15.49
CA LEU A 554 11.62 -4.65 -14.53
C LEU A 554 10.17 -5.19 -14.41
N ARG A 555 9.77 -6.17 -15.22
CA ARG A 555 8.56 -6.97 -15.02
C ARG A 555 8.71 -8.06 -13.97
N GLU A 556 9.95 -8.45 -13.65
CA GLU A 556 10.19 -9.36 -12.54
C GLU A 556 9.71 -8.72 -11.23
N GLN A 557 8.99 -9.51 -10.42
CA GLN A 557 8.47 -9.04 -9.14
C GLN A 557 9.62 -8.73 -8.18
N ARG A 558 9.61 -7.52 -7.63
CA ARG A 558 10.53 -7.05 -6.61
C ARG A 558 9.76 -6.25 -5.56
N LEU A 559 10.43 -5.99 -4.45
CA LEU A 559 9.90 -5.08 -3.44
C LEU A 559 9.88 -3.65 -3.97
N GLU A 560 8.80 -2.94 -3.70
CA GLU A 560 8.63 -1.51 -3.93
C GLU A 560 8.31 -0.84 -2.60
N ARG A 561 8.99 0.28 -2.30
CA ARG A 561 8.77 1.05 -1.07
C ARG A 561 7.55 1.94 -1.19
N ALA A 562 6.74 1.96 -0.12
CA ALA A 562 5.58 2.82 0.03
C ALA A 562 5.52 3.39 1.46
N ILE A 563 5.91 4.64 1.62
CA ILE A 563 5.83 5.36 2.91
C ILE A 563 4.60 6.27 2.90
N GLY A 564 3.59 5.91 3.67
CA GLY A 564 2.41 6.74 3.87
C GLY A 564 2.67 7.93 4.81
N VAL A 565 1.64 8.34 5.52
CA VAL A 565 1.71 9.47 6.50
C VAL A 565 2.42 9.09 7.81
N ILE A 566 2.58 7.79 8.05
CA ILE A 566 3.33 7.23 9.19
C ILE A 566 4.55 6.51 8.64
N TYR A 567 5.72 6.76 9.25
CA TYR A 567 6.93 6.02 8.94
C TYR A 567 7.54 5.43 10.20
N ARG A 568 7.74 4.11 10.18
CA ARG A 568 8.33 3.31 11.27
C ARG A 568 9.51 2.51 10.71
N PRO A 569 10.74 3.02 10.83
CA PRO A 569 11.94 2.35 10.31
C PRO A 569 12.11 0.91 10.82
N ASP A 570 11.75 0.64 12.08
CA ASP A 570 11.94 -0.67 12.72
C ASP A 570 11.06 -1.77 12.11
N THR A 571 9.92 -1.41 11.53
CA THR A 571 9.00 -2.35 10.87
C THR A 571 8.94 -2.17 9.36
N GLU A 572 9.89 -1.44 8.77
CA GLU A 572 9.86 -0.96 7.39
C GLU A 572 9.56 -2.08 6.37
N ARG A 573 10.21 -3.26 6.51
CA ARG A 573 10.01 -4.39 5.59
C ARG A 573 8.54 -4.83 5.49
N ARG A 574 7.79 -4.77 6.58
CA ARG A 574 6.40 -5.23 6.65
C ARG A 574 5.39 -4.13 6.38
N SER A 575 5.69 -2.93 6.89
CA SER A 575 4.75 -1.81 6.88
C SER A 575 4.91 -0.89 5.69
N HIS A 576 6.05 -0.96 4.97
CA HIS A 576 6.41 0.01 3.94
C HIS A 576 6.96 -0.61 2.65
N TYR A 577 6.84 -1.92 2.48
CA TYR A 577 7.19 -2.60 1.23
C TYR A 577 6.10 -3.57 0.80
N PHE A 578 5.83 -3.60 -0.49
CA PHE A 578 4.98 -4.60 -1.13
C PHE A 578 5.65 -5.12 -2.41
N GLU A 579 5.21 -6.25 -2.93
CA GLU A 579 5.72 -6.80 -4.18
C GLU A 579 4.99 -6.21 -5.38
N ALA A 580 5.75 -5.79 -6.39
CA ALA A 580 5.22 -5.25 -7.63
C ALA A 580 6.03 -5.70 -8.85
N SER A 581 5.41 -5.66 -10.03
CA SER A 581 6.02 -5.66 -11.35
C SER A 581 6.03 -4.21 -11.85
N LEU A 582 7.16 -3.51 -11.73
CA LEU A 582 7.23 -2.06 -11.93
C LEU A 582 6.82 -1.65 -13.36
N ALA A 583 7.26 -2.42 -14.36
CA ALA A 583 6.98 -2.11 -15.76
C ALA A 583 5.53 -2.41 -16.18
N ASP A 584 4.79 -3.22 -15.42
CA ASP A 584 3.36 -3.43 -15.62
C ASP A 584 2.53 -2.42 -14.80
N GLN A 585 3.12 -1.89 -13.72
CA GLN A 585 2.48 -0.95 -12.82
C GLN A 585 2.46 0.48 -13.37
N PHE A 586 3.59 0.94 -13.96
CA PHE A 586 3.76 2.30 -14.46
C PHE A 586 4.17 2.35 -15.93
N ASP A 587 3.90 3.48 -16.60
CA ASP A 587 4.37 3.79 -17.95
C ASP A 587 5.75 4.47 -17.93
N ALA A 588 6.12 5.10 -16.81
CA ALA A 588 7.45 5.61 -16.53
C ALA A 588 7.72 5.60 -15.03
N VAL A 589 9.00 5.58 -14.66
CA VAL A 589 9.44 5.75 -13.27
C VAL A 589 10.52 6.83 -13.20
N ILE A 590 10.45 7.64 -12.14
CA ILE A 590 11.42 8.70 -11.83
C ILE A 590 12.10 8.32 -10.50
N HIS A 591 13.44 8.22 -10.53
CA HIS A 591 14.24 7.85 -9.36
C HIS A 591 15.10 9.00 -8.87
N PHE A 592 15.11 9.18 -7.54
CA PHE A 592 16.02 10.06 -6.82
C PHE A 592 16.78 9.24 -5.78
N ASP A 593 18.10 9.18 -5.91
CA ASP A 593 18.93 8.37 -5.01
C ASP A 593 18.88 8.88 -3.57
N THR A 594 18.89 10.21 -3.40
CA THR A 594 18.79 10.84 -2.08
C THR A 594 17.76 11.95 -2.10
N THR A 595 16.84 11.91 -1.14
CA THR A 595 15.73 12.87 -1.03
C THR A 595 15.71 13.56 0.34
N ARG A 596 14.96 14.66 0.43
CA ARG A 596 14.78 15.46 1.63
C ARG A 596 13.32 15.51 2.04
N ALA A 597 13.10 15.65 3.35
CA ALA A 597 11.80 15.90 3.94
C ALA A 597 11.19 17.20 3.37
N VAL A 598 9.90 17.16 3.03
CA VAL A 598 9.14 18.37 2.68
C VAL A 598 9.04 19.27 3.92
N GLU A 599 9.13 20.59 3.75
CA GLU A 599 9.04 21.56 4.84
C GLU A 599 7.58 21.92 5.11
N PRO A 600 7.00 21.54 6.28
CA PRO A 600 5.65 21.95 6.67
C PRO A 600 5.56 23.47 6.85
N LEU A 601 4.43 24.08 6.50
CA LEU A 601 4.18 25.51 6.82
C LEU A 601 4.03 25.72 8.34
N ASP A 602 3.52 24.71 9.04
CA ASP A 602 3.38 24.70 10.50
C ASP A 602 4.53 23.88 11.11
N CYS A 603 5.77 24.36 11.00
CA CYS A 603 6.92 23.73 11.61
C CYS A 603 6.78 23.68 13.14
N ASN A 604 7.11 22.54 13.72
CA ASN A 604 7.16 22.35 15.17
C ASN A 604 8.57 21.95 15.61
N ALA A 605 8.83 22.04 16.94
CA ALA A 605 10.16 21.77 17.49
C ALA A 605 10.63 20.31 17.25
N GLU A 606 9.73 19.37 17.04
CA GLU A 606 10.05 17.96 16.77
C GLU A 606 10.55 17.80 15.33
N TRP A 607 9.87 18.46 14.38
CA TRP A 607 10.31 18.47 12.98
C TRP A 607 11.65 19.19 12.79
N GLU A 608 11.87 20.33 13.49
CA GLU A 608 13.11 21.10 13.42
C GLU A 608 14.31 20.32 13.96
N LYS A 609 14.15 19.59 15.07
CA LYS A 609 15.23 18.75 15.63
C LYS A 609 15.59 17.60 14.68
N GLY A 610 14.61 17.07 13.94
CA GLY A 610 14.77 15.85 13.17
C GLY A 610 14.97 14.63 14.06
N GLU A 611 15.10 13.49 13.43
CA GLU A 611 15.44 12.25 14.11
C GLU A 611 16.90 12.30 14.58
N ILE A 612 17.14 11.99 15.85
CA ILE A 612 18.50 11.89 16.38
C ILE A 612 19.16 10.71 15.65
N PRO A 613 20.32 10.88 14.97
CA PRO A 613 21.01 9.76 14.35
C PRO A 613 21.21 8.67 15.40
N GLU A 614 20.82 7.45 15.10
CA GLU A 614 21.21 6.30 15.93
C GLU A 614 22.74 6.26 16.00
N THR A 615 23.29 6.71 17.12
CA THR A 615 24.69 6.49 17.41
C THR A 615 24.82 4.99 17.64
N TYR A 616 25.31 4.28 16.63
CA TYR A 616 25.84 2.93 16.88
C TYR A 616 26.82 3.06 18.06
N PRO A 617 26.65 2.31 19.14
CA PRO A 617 27.68 2.24 20.14
C PRO A 617 28.92 1.69 19.42
N CYS A 618 29.89 2.57 19.17
CA CYS A 618 31.22 2.13 18.81
C CYS A 618 31.66 1.25 19.97
N GLY A 619 31.68 -0.07 19.71
CA GLY A 619 32.06 -1.04 20.73
C GLY A 619 33.38 -0.65 21.37
N LEU A 620 33.37 -0.59 22.67
CA LEU A 620 34.54 -0.87 23.52
C LEU A 620 34.46 -2.32 23.93
#